data_833cd7510d2b858e559c0831ef40f624
#
_entry.id   833cd7510d2b858e559c0831ef40f624
#
_cell.length_a   1.000
_cell.length_b   1.000
_cell.length_c   1.000
_cell.angle_alpha   90.00
_cell.angle_beta   90.00
_cell.angle_gamma   90.00
#
_symmetry.space_group_name_H-M   'P 1'
#
loop_
_entity.id
_entity.type
_entity.pdbx_description
1 polymer ?
#
loop_
_entity_poly.entity_id
_entity_poly.type
_entity_poly.pdbx_seq_one_letter_code
_entity_poly.pdbx_strand_id
1 'polypeptide(L)'
;KIPYSDLGKVVNCDIVFVCVPTPSNDKGECDTTIVESVVHELHERNHNGIIAIRSSTVPGFTESMINRYKNNKICFVPEFLRERCAVEDFINNHEVLSVGTNDEEVYYKVVGAHGHYPKQRVQLSPTEAEVMKYYLNLYGATRVVFANAFYEICKKLNADYSKVKDAYIKTGRH
;
A
#
# COMPACT_ATOMS: atom_id res chain seq x y z
N LYS A 1 1.95 23.47 3.16
CA LYS A 1 1.37 22.98 4.45
C LYS A 1 -0.01 22.40 4.14
N ILE A 2 -0.21 21.13 4.42
CA ILE A 2 -1.54 20.50 4.36
C ILE A 2 -2.35 21.09 5.53
N PRO A 3 -3.54 21.64 5.30
CA PRO A 3 -4.35 22.19 6.38
C PRO A 3 -4.77 21.05 7.32
N TYR A 4 -4.50 21.19 8.60
CA TYR A 4 -4.99 20.29 9.62
C TYR A 4 -6.46 20.60 9.89
N SER A 5 -7.30 19.56 9.88
CA SER A 5 -8.71 19.64 10.29
C SER A 5 -8.96 18.64 11.41
N ASP A 6 -9.84 18.96 12.35
CA ASP A 6 -10.27 17.98 13.34
C ASP A 6 -11.11 16.87 12.72
N LEU A 7 -11.24 15.76 13.42
CA LEU A 7 -11.95 14.59 12.95
C LEU A 7 -13.44 14.87 12.70
N GLY A 8 -14.03 15.86 13.38
CA GLY A 8 -15.41 16.28 13.16
C GLY A 8 -15.71 16.77 11.75
N LYS A 9 -14.69 17.32 11.05
CA LYS A 9 -14.83 17.71 9.65
C LYS A 9 -14.61 16.53 8.71
N VAL A 10 -13.73 15.60 9.09
CA VAL A 10 -13.38 14.44 8.27
C VAL A 10 -14.56 13.48 8.09
N VAL A 11 -15.42 13.32 9.10
CA VAL A 11 -16.58 12.41 9.02
C VAL A 11 -17.60 12.77 7.95
N ASN A 12 -17.59 13.99 7.42
CA ASN A 12 -18.49 14.45 6.35
C ASN A 12 -17.87 14.31 4.95
N CYS A 13 -16.68 13.75 4.81
CA CYS A 13 -16.06 13.52 3.50
C CYS A 13 -16.62 12.27 2.83
N ASP A 14 -16.66 12.25 1.50
CA ASP A 14 -17.09 11.08 0.73
C ASP A 14 -16.11 9.91 0.87
N ILE A 15 -14.82 10.21 1.00
CA ILE A 15 -13.73 9.22 1.15
C ILE A 15 -12.74 9.72 2.20
N VAL A 16 -12.40 8.85 3.14
CA VAL A 16 -11.33 9.06 4.12
C VAL A 16 -10.21 8.05 3.86
N PHE A 17 -9.02 8.55 3.52
CA PHE A 17 -7.81 7.72 3.39
C PHE A 17 -7.11 7.61 4.75
N VAL A 18 -7.04 6.39 5.28
CA VAL A 18 -6.37 6.09 6.56
C VAL A 18 -4.90 5.78 6.27
N CYS A 19 -4.03 6.73 6.61
CA CYS A 19 -2.57 6.68 6.36
C CYS A 19 -1.81 6.86 7.68
N VAL A 20 -2.01 5.95 8.62
CA VAL A 20 -1.40 6.01 9.96
C VAL A 20 -0.27 4.99 10.08
N PRO A 21 0.69 5.18 11.02
CA PRO A 21 1.76 4.21 11.24
C PRO A 21 1.25 2.85 11.67
N THR A 22 1.93 1.80 11.19
CA THR A 22 1.74 0.40 11.61
C THR A 22 3.11 -0.16 11.98
N PRO A 23 3.63 0.14 13.19
CA PRO A 23 4.96 -0.30 13.60
C PRO A 23 5.01 -1.81 13.77
N SER A 24 6.21 -2.38 13.70
CA SER A 24 6.43 -3.76 14.10
C SER A 24 6.70 -3.82 15.60
N ASN A 25 6.12 -4.82 16.26
CA ASN A 25 6.46 -5.15 17.64
C ASN A 25 7.81 -5.89 17.72
N ASP A 26 8.26 -6.20 18.94
CA ASP A 26 9.55 -6.90 19.19
C ASP A 26 9.63 -8.29 18.55
N LYS A 27 8.49 -8.89 18.17
CA LYS A 27 8.41 -10.18 17.47
C LYS A 27 8.38 -10.02 15.96
N GLY A 28 8.41 -8.79 15.44
CA GLY A 28 8.27 -8.49 14.02
C GLY A 28 6.84 -8.56 13.49
N GLU A 29 5.83 -8.64 14.36
CA GLU A 29 4.42 -8.61 13.97
C GLU A 29 3.96 -7.17 13.73
N CYS A 30 3.12 -6.96 12.73
CA CYS A 30 2.54 -5.66 12.40
C CYS A 30 1.51 -5.26 13.45
N ASP A 31 1.72 -4.11 14.11
CA ASP A 31 0.74 -3.54 15.05
C ASP A 31 -0.29 -2.69 14.28
N THR A 32 -1.51 -3.19 14.19
CA THR A 32 -2.63 -2.54 13.52
C THR A 32 -3.53 -1.71 14.46
N THR A 33 -3.19 -1.61 15.74
CA THR A 33 -4.01 -0.97 16.78
C THR A 33 -4.42 0.46 16.42
N ILE A 34 -3.49 1.23 15.81
CA ILE A 34 -3.77 2.62 15.42
C ILE A 34 -4.78 2.65 14.28
N VAL A 35 -4.65 1.76 13.28
CA VAL A 35 -5.60 1.66 12.16
C VAL A 35 -6.99 1.28 12.68
N GLU A 36 -7.05 0.27 13.56
CA GLU A 36 -8.29 -0.18 14.19
C GLU A 36 -8.98 0.96 14.95
N SER A 37 -8.24 1.74 15.73
CA SER A 37 -8.77 2.87 16.49
C SER A 37 -9.38 3.95 15.59
N VAL A 38 -8.73 4.25 14.46
CA VAL A 38 -9.23 5.25 13.50
C VAL A 38 -10.52 4.74 12.82
N VAL A 39 -10.53 3.47 12.37
CA VAL A 39 -11.73 2.87 11.76
C VAL A 39 -12.88 2.84 12.75
N HIS A 40 -12.61 2.46 14.02
CA HIS A 40 -13.60 2.48 15.10
C HIS A 40 -14.15 3.87 15.35
N GLU A 41 -13.30 4.89 15.44
CA GLU A 41 -13.73 6.26 15.69
C GLU A 41 -14.58 6.83 14.55
N LEU A 42 -14.25 6.53 13.29
CA LEU A 42 -15.05 6.89 12.13
C LEU A 42 -16.44 6.23 12.17
N HIS A 43 -16.49 4.94 12.58
CA HIS A 43 -17.74 4.21 12.75
C HIS A 43 -18.63 4.83 13.84
N GLU A 44 -18.08 5.07 15.06
CA GLU A 44 -18.80 5.67 16.19
C GLU A 44 -19.34 7.08 15.89
N ARG A 45 -18.66 7.80 15.00
CA ARG A 45 -19.10 9.12 14.54
C ARG A 45 -20.07 9.06 13.36
N ASN A 46 -20.55 7.87 12.98
CA ASN A 46 -21.49 7.65 11.88
C ASN A 46 -20.96 8.18 10.52
N HIS A 47 -19.66 7.96 10.24
CA HIS A 47 -19.14 8.26 8.92
C HIS A 47 -19.81 7.38 7.86
N ASN A 48 -20.47 8.03 6.89
CA ASN A 48 -21.25 7.35 5.84
C ASN A 48 -20.49 7.19 4.51
N GLY A 49 -19.29 7.77 4.40
CA GLY A 49 -18.43 7.68 3.24
C GLY A 49 -17.60 6.40 3.20
N ILE A 50 -16.63 6.36 2.30
CA ILE A 50 -15.70 5.26 2.13
C ILE A 50 -14.53 5.42 3.11
N ILE A 51 -14.14 4.34 3.79
CA ILE A 51 -12.93 4.25 4.59
C ILE A 51 -11.89 3.47 3.78
N ALA A 52 -10.95 4.18 3.17
CA ALA A 52 -9.91 3.61 2.35
C ALA A 52 -8.61 3.44 3.17
N ILE A 53 -8.33 2.21 3.61
CA ILE A 53 -7.12 1.90 4.39
C ILE A 53 -5.93 1.88 3.43
N ARG A 54 -4.94 2.74 3.68
CA ARG A 54 -3.67 2.79 2.93
C ARG A 54 -2.48 2.34 3.78
N SER A 55 -2.62 2.33 5.10
CA SER A 55 -1.62 1.78 6.01
C SER A 55 -1.37 0.32 5.70
N SER A 56 -0.12 -0.14 5.81
CA SER A 56 0.21 -1.56 5.63
C SER A 56 -0.38 -2.37 6.76
N THR A 57 -1.24 -3.33 6.42
CA THR A 57 -1.93 -4.22 7.37
C THR A 57 -1.66 -5.67 7.01
N VAL A 58 -1.87 -6.58 7.94
CA VAL A 58 -1.75 -8.02 7.67
C VAL A 58 -2.88 -8.50 6.75
N PRO A 59 -2.66 -9.50 5.88
CA PRO A 59 -3.70 -10.07 5.04
C PRO A 59 -4.91 -10.56 5.84
N GLY A 60 -6.12 -10.15 5.41
CA GLY A 60 -7.39 -10.43 6.09
C GLY A 60 -7.83 -9.34 7.08
N PHE A 61 -6.99 -8.35 7.34
CA PHE A 61 -7.32 -7.26 8.28
C PHE A 61 -8.54 -6.46 7.82
N THR A 62 -8.53 -5.97 6.58
CA THR A 62 -9.63 -5.16 6.04
C THR A 62 -10.95 -5.92 6.02
N GLU A 63 -10.91 -7.20 5.66
CA GLU A 63 -12.10 -8.05 5.69
C GLU A 63 -12.63 -8.25 7.10
N SER A 64 -11.75 -8.37 8.10
CA SER A 64 -12.14 -8.42 9.51
C SER A 64 -12.84 -7.14 9.97
N MET A 65 -12.41 -5.96 9.49
CA MET A 65 -13.06 -4.69 9.77
C MET A 65 -14.44 -4.59 9.10
N ILE A 66 -14.54 -4.99 7.82
CA ILE A 66 -15.83 -5.06 7.10
C ILE A 66 -16.82 -5.91 7.89
N ASN A 67 -16.43 -7.10 8.33
CA ASN A 67 -17.27 -8.03 9.05
C ASN A 67 -17.66 -7.51 10.45
N ARG A 68 -16.70 -6.89 11.16
CA ARG A 68 -16.93 -6.32 12.50
C ARG A 68 -17.96 -5.21 12.48
N TYR A 69 -17.84 -4.29 11.53
CA TYR A 69 -18.71 -3.11 11.45
C TYR A 69 -19.87 -3.29 10.47
N LYS A 70 -19.96 -4.43 9.78
CA LYS A 70 -20.94 -4.70 8.70
C LYS A 70 -21.02 -3.57 7.70
N ASN A 71 -19.85 -3.05 7.32
CA ASN A 71 -19.70 -1.89 6.47
C ASN A 71 -18.86 -2.22 5.21
N ASN A 72 -19.54 -2.45 4.09
CA ASN A 72 -18.92 -2.75 2.79
C ASN A 72 -18.19 -1.55 2.17
N LYS A 73 -18.29 -0.35 2.77
CA LYS A 73 -17.56 0.84 2.33
C LYS A 73 -16.13 0.93 2.91
N ILE A 74 -15.69 -0.08 3.67
CA ILE A 74 -14.29 -0.22 4.07
C ILE A 74 -13.55 -0.94 2.95
N CYS A 75 -12.44 -0.38 2.47
CA CYS A 75 -11.63 -0.98 1.41
C CYS A 75 -10.13 -0.81 1.71
N PHE A 76 -9.30 -1.60 1.02
CA PHE A 76 -7.86 -1.49 1.09
C PHE A 76 -7.30 -0.88 -0.20
N VAL A 77 -6.50 0.18 -0.07
CA VAL A 77 -5.89 0.88 -1.21
C VAL A 77 -4.39 0.98 -1.00
N PRO A 78 -3.63 -0.07 -1.33
CA PRO A 78 -2.20 -0.12 -1.05
C PRO A 78 -1.41 0.97 -1.76
N GLU A 79 -0.30 1.36 -1.14
CA GLU A 79 0.63 2.36 -1.63
C GLU A 79 1.89 1.67 -2.15
N PHE A 80 2.35 2.03 -3.36
CA PHE A 80 3.53 1.47 -4.01
C PHE A 80 4.61 2.52 -4.34
N LEU A 81 4.40 3.76 -3.91
CA LEU A 81 5.32 4.87 -4.18
C LEU A 81 6.59 4.74 -3.32
N ARG A 82 7.70 5.17 -3.91
CA ARG A 82 8.98 5.24 -3.20
C ARG A 82 9.00 6.49 -2.33
N GLU A 83 9.24 6.36 -1.03
CA GLU A 83 9.17 7.45 -0.06
C GLU A 83 9.94 8.71 -0.50
N ARG A 84 11.17 8.54 -1.00
CA ARG A 84 12.06 9.66 -1.40
C ARG A 84 11.61 10.41 -2.66
N CYS A 85 10.69 9.87 -3.45
CA CYS A 85 10.18 10.46 -4.69
C CYS A 85 8.67 10.21 -4.87
N ALA A 86 7.92 10.16 -3.75
CA ALA A 86 6.51 9.79 -3.74
C ALA A 86 5.64 10.71 -4.62
N VAL A 87 5.91 12.01 -4.64
CA VAL A 87 5.16 12.97 -5.48
C VAL A 87 5.39 12.70 -6.97
N GLU A 88 6.66 12.49 -7.36
CA GLU A 88 7.02 12.14 -8.75
C GLU A 88 6.42 10.80 -9.17
N ASP A 89 6.50 9.80 -8.29
CA ASP A 89 5.92 8.49 -8.55
C ASP A 89 4.39 8.56 -8.67
N PHE A 90 3.72 9.38 -7.88
CA PHE A 90 2.28 9.55 -7.97
C PHE A 90 1.85 10.24 -9.27
N ILE A 91 2.55 11.30 -9.68
CA ILE A 91 2.17 12.11 -10.83
C ILE A 91 2.57 11.45 -12.14
N ASN A 92 3.80 10.94 -12.24
CA ASN A 92 4.41 10.52 -13.50
C ASN A 92 4.62 9.01 -13.63
N ASN A 93 4.73 8.28 -12.51
CA ASN A 93 5.09 6.87 -12.48
C ASN A 93 4.05 5.99 -11.76
N HIS A 94 2.80 6.42 -11.69
CA HIS A 94 1.71 5.66 -11.05
C HIS A 94 1.25 4.55 -11.99
N GLU A 95 1.96 3.42 -11.99
CA GLU A 95 1.71 2.33 -12.93
C GLU A 95 0.37 1.64 -12.65
N VAL A 96 0.04 1.38 -11.37
CA VAL A 96 -1.18 0.66 -11.00
C VAL A 96 -1.81 1.23 -9.73
N LEU A 97 -3.11 1.44 -9.78
CA LEU A 97 -3.98 1.60 -8.62
C LEU A 97 -4.68 0.27 -8.36
N SER A 98 -4.42 -0.33 -7.21
CA SER A 98 -5.16 -1.48 -6.72
C SER A 98 -6.19 -1.04 -5.69
N VAL A 99 -7.42 -1.50 -5.83
CA VAL A 99 -8.51 -1.23 -4.88
C VAL A 99 -9.06 -2.57 -4.40
N GLY A 100 -8.82 -2.89 -3.14
CA GLY A 100 -9.30 -4.10 -2.46
C GLY A 100 -10.71 -3.90 -1.93
N THR A 101 -11.70 -4.24 -2.73
CA THR A 101 -13.12 -4.17 -2.39
C THR A 101 -13.95 -5.13 -3.23
N ASN A 102 -15.02 -5.69 -2.63
CA ASN A 102 -16.02 -6.48 -3.34
C ASN A 102 -17.23 -5.64 -3.81
N ASP A 103 -17.21 -4.32 -3.55
CA ASP A 103 -18.25 -3.37 -3.91
C ASP A 103 -17.81 -2.52 -5.10
N GLU A 104 -18.54 -2.62 -6.22
CA GLU A 104 -18.23 -1.88 -7.45
C GLU A 104 -18.38 -0.35 -7.28
N GLU A 105 -19.35 0.11 -6.49
CA GLU A 105 -19.53 1.54 -6.26
C GLU A 105 -18.35 2.12 -5.50
N VAL A 106 -17.85 1.41 -4.48
CA VAL A 106 -16.63 1.76 -3.73
C VAL A 106 -15.43 1.81 -4.68
N TYR A 107 -15.28 0.79 -5.54
CA TYR A 107 -14.20 0.75 -6.52
C TYR A 107 -14.21 1.99 -7.42
N TYR A 108 -15.32 2.29 -8.08
CA TYR A 108 -15.38 3.42 -9.00
C TYR A 108 -15.21 4.78 -8.33
N LYS A 109 -15.69 4.95 -7.10
CA LYS A 109 -15.47 6.18 -6.33
C LYS A 109 -14.01 6.39 -5.96
N VAL A 110 -13.33 5.34 -5.52
CA VAL A 110 -11.89 5.39 -5.20
C VAL A 110 -11.06 5.65 -6.46
N VAL A 111 -11.36 4.99 -7.58
CA VAL A 111 -10.72 5.25 -8.87
C VAL A 111 -10.94 6.70 -9.30
N GLY A 112 -12.16 7.22 -9.18
CA GLY A 112 -12.49 8.61 -9.49
C GLY A 112 -11.69 9.62 -8.67
N ALA A 113 -11.46 9.34 -7.38
CA ALA A 113 -10.66 10.18 -6.50
C ALA A 113 -9.17 10.25 -6.90
N HIS A 114 -8.64 9.20 -7.58
CA HIS A 114 -7.27 9.19 -8.11
C HIS A 114 -7.16 9.82 -9.51
N GLY A 115 -8.29 10.07 -10.18
CA GLY A 115 -8.34 10.75 -11.48
C GLY A 115 -7.59 9.98 -12.57
N HIS A 116 -6.80 10.73 -13.35
CA HIS A 116 -6.06 10.19 -14.50
C HIS A 116 -4.64 9.69 -14.18
N TYR A 117 -4.16 9.90 -12.95
CA TYR A 117 -2.78 9.55 -12.58
C TYR A 117 -2.43 8.05 -12.73
N PRO A 118 -3.27 7.09 -12.26
CA PRO A 118 -2.96 5.69 -12.46
C PRO A 118 -3.09 5.27 -13.92
N LYS A 119 -2.04 4.62 -14.47
CA LYS A 119 -2.06 4.06 -15.83
C LYS A 119 -2.99 2.85 -15.94
N GLN A 120 -2.97 2.00 -14.92
CA GLN A 120 -3.84 0.82 -14.80
C GLN A 120 -4.63 0.86 -13.50
N ARG A 121 -5.79 0.22 -13.50
CA ARG A 121 -6.69 0.16 -12.36
C ARG A 121 -7.15 -1.28 -12.21
N VAL A 122 -7.00 -1.84 -11.01
CA VAL A 122 -7.30 -3.25 -10.72
C VAL A 122 -8.19 -3.32 -9.49
N GLN A 123 -9.32 -4.01 -9.63
CA GLN A 123 -10.14 -4.39 -8.49
C GLN A 123 -9.71 -5.78 -8.01
N LEU A 124 -9.51 -5.90 -6.71
CA LEU A 124 -9.21 -7.15 -6.01
C LEU A 124 -10.14 -7.28 -4.81
N SER A 125 -10.26 -8.47 -4.25
CA SER A 125 -10.82 -8.58 -2.90
C SER A 125 -9.89 -7.86 -1.88
N PRO A 126 -10.40 -7.46 -0.70
CA PRO A 126 -9.58 -6.79 0.30
C PRO A 126 -8.31 -7.59 0.65
N THR A 127 -8.46 -8.88 0.92
CA THR A 127 -7.35 -9.78 1.27
C THR A 127 -6.34 -9.93 0.12
N GLU A 128 -6.79 -10.04 -1.14
CA GLU A 128 -5.89 -10.12 -2.31
C GLU A 128 -5.06 -8.85 -2.47
N ALA A 129 -5.66 -7.68 -2.25
CA ALA A 129 -4.95 -6.40 -2.31
C ALA A 129 -3.90 -6.26 -1.21
N GLU A 130 -4.19 -6.74 0.01
CA GLU A 130 -3.24 -6.82 1.12
C GLU A 130 -2.08 -7.77 0.79
N VAL A 131 -2.37 -8.97 0.26
CA VAL A 131 -1.35 -9.92 -0.20
C VAL A 131 -0.49 -9.32 -1.32
N MET A 132 -1.08 -8.63 -2.29
CA MET A 132 -0.36 -7.96 -3.37
C MET A 132 0.66 -6.94 -2.82
N LYS A 133 0.30 -6.17 -1.78
CA LYS A 133 1.23 -5.24 -1.13
C LYS A 133 2.46 -5.95 -0.57
N TYR A 134 2.25 -7.08 0.15
CA TYR A 134 3.36 -7.89 0.67
C TYR A 134 4.18 -8.53 -0.45
N TYR A 135 3.53 -9.04 -1.49
CA TYR A 135 4.23 -9.64 -2.63
C TYR A 135 5.25 -8.68 -3.23
N LEU A 136 4.84 -7.43 -3.52
CA LEU A 136 5.73 -6.42 -4.09
C LEU A 136 6.87 -6.03 -3.15
N ASN A 137 6.56 -5.83 -1.86
CA ASN A 137 7.58 -5.46 -0.88
C ASN A 137 8.60 -6.57 -0.67
N LEU A 138 8.17 -7.84 -0.54
CA LEU A 138 9.04 -8.99 -0.36
C LEU A 138 9.87 -9.28 -1.61
N TYR A 139 9.27 -9.14 -2.81
CA TYR A 139 10.03 -9.26 -4.06
C TYR A 139 11.14 -8.22 -4.14
N GLY A 140 10.85 -6.96 -3.81
CA GLY A 140 11.84 -5.90 -3.74
C GLY A 140 12.97 -6.20 -2.74
N ALA A 141 12.61 -6.61 -1.53
CA ALA A 141 13.58 -7.01 -0.49
C ALA A 141 14.45 -8.19 -0.93
N THR A 142 13.86 -9.21 -1.55
CA THR A 142 14.58 -10.38 -2.08
C THR A 142 15.60 -9.96 -3.14
N ARG A 143 15.25 -9.05 -4.04
CA ARG A 143 16.19 -8.51 -5.05
C ARG A 143 17.40 -7.83 -4.40
N VAL A 144 17.18 -7.08 -3.32
CA VAL A 144 18.29 -6.42 -2.59
C VAL A 144 19.20 -7.45 -1.94
N VAL A 145 18.62 -8.45 -1.25
CA VAL A 145 19.41 -9.53 -0.61
C VAL A 145 20.19 -10.30 -1.67
N PHE A 146 19.57 -10.64 -2.80
CA PHE A 146 20.24 -11.31 -3.92
C PHE A 146 21.41 -10.48 -4.46
N ALA A 147 21.21 -9.19 -4.71
CA ALA A 147 22.26 -8.30 -5.19
C ALA A 147 23.44 -8.20 -4.22
N ASN A 148 23.17 -8.12 -2.93
CA ASN A 148 24.20 -8.10 -1.88
C ASN A 148 25.00 -9.43 -1.83
N ALA A 149 24.33 -10.57 -1.94
CA ALA A 149 24.99 -11.87 -1.99
C ALA A 149 25.95 -11.97 -3.19
N PHE A 150 25.52 -11.53 -4.38
CA PHE A 150 26.37 -11.51 -5.57
C PHE A 150 27.53 -10.50 -5.48
N TYR A 151 27.30 -9.36 -4.81
CA TYR A 151 28.40 -8.43 -4.51
C TYR A 151 29.49 -9.11 -3.68
N GLU A 152 29.14 -9.85 -2.62
CA GLU A 152 30.10 -10.57 -1.79
C GLU A 152 30.82 -11.71 -2.55
N ILE A 153 30.12 -12.41 -3.45
CA ILE A 153 30.71 -13.42 -4.34
C ILE A 153 31.75 -12.78 -5.26
N CYS A 154 31.40 -11.68 -5.93
CA CYS A 154 32.31 -10.95 -6.81
C CYS A 154 33.56 -10.49 -6.06
N LYS A 155 33.39 -9.93 -4.86
CA LYS A 155 34.49 -9.50 -4.00
C LYS A 155 35.45 -10.64 -3.68
N LYS A 156 34.95 -11.83 -3.32
CA LYS A 156 35.78 -13.02 -3.04
C LYS A 156 36.53 -13.53 -4.27
N LEU A 157 35.96 -13.33 -5.47
CA LEU A 157 36.54 -13.77 -6.73
C LEU A 157 37.40 -12.70 -7.42
N ASN A 158 37.61 -11.53 -6.80
CA ASN A 158 38.26 -10.36 -7.38
C ASN A 158 37.60 -9.92 -8.70
N ALA A 159 36.27 -10.09 -8.85
CA ALA A 159 35.49 -9.67 -9.98
C ALA A 159 34.84 -8.30 -9.71
N ASP A 160 34.72 -7.49 -10.75
CA ASP A 160 34.04 -6.21 -10.67
C ASP A 160 32.51 -6.41 -10.72
N TYR A 161 31.85 -6.25 -9.58
CA TYR A 161 30.39 -6.39 -9.47
C TYR A 161 29.63 -5.44 -10.41
N SER A 162 30.11 -4.20 -10.61
CA SER A 162 29.43 -3.24 -11.49
C SER A 162 29.39 -3.75 -12.93
N LYS A 163 30.49 -4.31 -13.42
CA LYS A 163 30.56 -4.92 -14.76
C LYS A 163 29.62 -6.11 -14.90
N VAL A 164 29.60 -6.99 -13.87
CA VAL A 164 28.69 -8.15 -13.83
C VAL A 164 27.24 -7.72 -13.85
N LYS A 165 26.87 -6.76 -12.98
CA LYS A 165 25.51 -6.19 -12.89
C LYS A 165 25.09 -5.54 -14.22
N ASP A 166 25.95 -4.73 -14.83
CA ASP A 166 25.63 -4.02 -16.07
C ASP A 166 25.47 -4.99 -17.25
N ALA A 167 26.27 -6.07 -17.29
CA ALA A 167 26.08 -7.14 -18.26
C ALA A 167 24.76 -7.88 -18.05
N TYR A 168 24.40 -8.19 -16.80
CA TYR A 168 23.12 -8.80 -16.47
C TYR A 168 21.93 -7.95 -16.88
N ILE A 169 21.93 -6.64 -16.60
CA ILE A 169 20.87 -5.72 -17.00
C ILE A 169 20.65 -5.74 -18.52
N LYS A 170 21.72 -5.83 -19.31
CA LYS A 170 21.63 -5.90 -20.79
C LYS A 170 20.94 -7.17 -21.30
N THR A 171 20.79 -8.22 -20.48
CA THR A 171 20.05 -9.43 -20.89
C THR A 171 18.53 -9.22 -20.96
N GLY A 172 18.01 -8.14 -20.37
CA GLY A 172 16.55 -7.87 -20.29
C GLY A 172 15.76 -8.86 -19.40
N ARG A 173 16.43 -9.67 -18.58
CA ARG A 173 15.82 -10.70 -17.72
C ARG A 173 15.82 -10.30 -16.24
N HIS A 174 15.49 -9.06 -15.92
CA HIS A 174 15.50 -8.51 -14.56
C HIS A 174 14.14 -7.96 -14.14
#